data_6d1cc1218349aaeb9babdb3dcfd8bceb
#
_entry.id   6d1cc1218349aaeb9babdb3dcfd8bceb
#
_cell.length_a   1.000
_cell.length_b   1.000
_cell.length_c   1.000
_cell.angle_alpha   90.00
_cell.angle_beta   90.00
_cell.angle_gamma   90.00
#
_symmetry.space_group_name_H-M   'P 1'
#
loop_
_entity.id
_entity.type
_entity.pdbx_description
1 polymer ?
#
loop_
_entity_poly.entity_id
_entity_poly.type
_entity_poly.pdbx_seq_one_letter_code
_entity_poly.pdbx_strand_id
1 'polypeptide(L)'
;MMLTGTAAGVLMYAVHMVAKQMPKEEYGLFTTLLQVISLMAIPAIGLQMVFAQQAAAAVTDEQQRRVTSTFRGVWRAIFFIWLAMAIIVGVFWNQTLTGLKIGNPAALVVTVIIGLVAMWMPLVSGMLQGRQNFLWLGWTNIFNGVGRFSMVCVIVLLFHGWAAGAVSAVLLGMMAVIVVGGWQVRDVWRTETVPVDWNEWLRRVVPLTLGLGAATFMLSADMVFTRKFFPAEQTGYYAAAGMIGRALVFFTAPLTLVMFPKIAHSMARGEKTDVLAHALGLTLLAGGAAVIGCTLFPWLPIRIVYDKSFLDISTPLVPWFAWCMLPLTLANVLIYALLARGRFAAVPWLVLVAIGYGVALAMVGQHAGSLTDTQAGFRMMIQTIGVFGTLLLGICAWFSFKSPRSKVG
;
A
#
# COMPACT_ATOMS: atom_id res chain seq x y z
N MET A 1 15.04 12.26 -7.17
CA MET A 1 14.09 11.16 -6.92
C MET A 1 13.73 11.00 -5.44
N MET A 2 14.69 10.91 -4.49
CA MET A 2 14.35 10.86 -3.05
C MET A 2 13.54 12.09 -2.60
N LEU A 3 13.99 13.31 -2.90
CA LEU A 3 13.29 14.55 -2.53
C LEU A 3 11.87 14.62 -3.10
N THR A 4 11.68 14.28 -4.37
CA THR A 4 10.36 14.30 -5.02
C THR A 4 9.43 13.24 -4.45
N GLY A 5 9.94 12.04 -4.15
CA GLY A 5 9.18 10.96 -3.51
C GLY A 5 8.77 11.31 -2.08
N THR A 6 9.69 11.88 -1.30
CA THR A 6 9.40 12.34 0.07
C THR A 6 8.39 13.48 0.07
N ALA A 7 8.56 14.49 -0.79
CA ALA A 7 7.61 15.61 -0.91
C ALA A 7 6.21 15.12 -1.31
N ALA A 8 6.11 14.23 -2.30
CA ALA A 8 4.85 13.63 -2.70
C ALA A 8 4.22 12.82 -1.55
N GLY A 9 5.02 12.03 -0.81
CA GLY A 9 4.57 11.29 0.36
C GLY A 9 4.02 12.19 1.47
N VAL A 10 4.72 13.28 1.79
CA VAL A 10 4.25 14.28 2.77
C VAL A 10 2.92 14.90 2.34
N LEU A 11 2.78 15.28 1.06
CA LEU A 11 1.53 15.86 0.54
C LEU A 11 0.39 14.84 0.54
N MET A 12 0.66 13.58 0.20
CA MET A 12 -0.33 12.50 0.29
C MET A 12 -0.79 12.28 1.74
N TYR A 13 0.12 12.45 2.70
CA TYR A 13 -0.23 12.35 4.11
C TYR A 13 -0.95 13.59 4.63
N ALA A 14 -0.59 14.79 4.15
CA ALA A 14 -1.21 16.06 4.51
C ALA A 14 -2.72 16.12 4.16
N VAL A 15 -3.21 15.27 3.24
CA VAL A 15 -4.64 15.10 2.98
C VAL A 15 -5.43 14.81 4.26
N HIS A 16 -4.83 14.08 5.21
CA HIS A 16 -5.49 13.75 6.48
C HIS A 16 -5.70 14.99 7.39
N MET A 17 -4.94 16.08 7.18
CA MET A 17 -5.16 17.34 7.90
C MET A 17 -6.51 17.99 7.53
N VAL A 18 -7.03 17.71 6.33
CA VAL A 18 -8.37 18.14 5.90
C VAL A 18 -9.47 17.44 6.71
N ALA A 19 -9.15 16.34 7.39
CA ALA A 19 -10.06 15.64 8.30
C ALA A 19 -10.62 16.54 9.41
N LYS A 20 -9.95 17.65 9.77
CA LYS A 20 -10.47 18.65 10.72
C LYS A 20 -11.81 19.24 10.30
N GLN A 21 -12.08 19.24 8.99
CA GLN A 21 -13.30 19.80 8.40
C GLN A 21 -14.33 18.73 8.02
N MET A 22 -14.00 17.45 8.17
CA MET A 22 -14.90 16.36 7.82
C MET A 22 -15.62 15.79 9.05
N PRO A 23 -16.92 15.42 8.93
CA PRO A 23 -17.57 14.58 9.91
C PRO A 23 -16.75 13.28 10.14
N LYS A 24 -16.71 12.81 11.40
CA LYS A 24 -15.89 11.63 11.78
C LYS A 24 -16.26 10.38 10.99
N GLU A 25 -17.55 10.20 10.75
CA GLU A 25 -18.08 9.12 9.93
C GLU A 25 -17.54 9.16 8.49
N GLU A 26 -17.53 10.34 7.87
CA GLU A 26 -17.04 10.57 6.52
C GLU A 26 -15.53 10.40 6.43
N TYR A 27 -14.79 10.86 7.44
CA TYR A 27 -13.35 10.62 7.51
C TYR A 27 -13.04 9.12 7.67
N GLY A 28 -13.78 8.41 8.53
CA GLY A 28 -13.67 6.96 8.67
C GLY A 28 -13.97 6.23 7.34
N LEU A 29 -15.00 6.67 6.60
CA LEU A 29 -15.33 6.14 5.29
C LEU A 29 -14.20 6.42 4.29
N PHE A 30 -13.74 7.66 4.19
CA PHE A 30 -12.64 8.04 3.29
C PHE A 30 -11.39 7.17 3.50
N THR A 31 -10.96 7.00 4.74
CA THR A 31 -9.79 6.16 5.06
C THR A 31 -10.04 4.69 4.75
N THR A 32 -11.25 4.18 5.00
CA THR A 32 -11.63 2.81 4.62
C THR A 32 -11.53 2.62 3.11
N LEU A 33 -12.06 3.55 2.31
CA LEU A 33 -12.01 3.46 0.85
C LEU A 33 -10.56 3.54 0.32
N LEU A 34 -9.68 4.31 0.96
CA LEU A 34 -8.25 4.29 0.63
C LEU A 34 -7.62 2.90 0.86
N GLN A 35 -8.00 2.20 1.94
CA GLN A 35 -7.52 0.84 2.18
C GLN A 35 -8.13 -0.16 1.18
N VAL A 36 -9.40 -0.01 0.83
CA VAL A 36 -10.03 -0.81 -0.25
C VAL A 36 -9.30 -0.63 -1.58
N ILE A 37 -8.94 0.61 -1.95
CA ILE A 37 -8.14 0.89 -3.16
C ILE A 37 -6.78 0.16 -3.09
N SER A 38 -6.12 0.18 -1.93
CA SER A 38 -4.86 -0.52 -1.72
C SER A 38 -5.00 -2.05 -1.88
N LEU A 39 -6.12 -2.62 -1.40
CA LEU A 39 -6.44 -4.05 -1.58
C LEU A 39 -6.74 -4.37 -3.05
N MET A 40 -7.49 -3.53 -3.76
CA MET A 40 -7.76 -3.69 -5.19
C MET A 40 -6.47 -3.64 -6.03
N ALA A 41 -5.46 -2.88 -5.59
CA ALA A 41 -4.19 -2.75 -6.29
C ALA A 41 -3.24 -3.96 -6.11
N ILE A 42 -3.54 -4.90 -5.20
CA ILE A 42 -2.68 -6.07 -4.92
C ILE A 42 -2.25 -6.83 -6.18
N PRO A 43 -3.12 -7.12 -7.17
CA PRO A 43 -2.70 -7.85 -8.37
C PRO A 43 -1.60 -7.16 -9.18
N ALA A 44 -1.45 -5.86 -9.02
CA ALA A 44 -0.48 -5.05 -9.77
C ALA A 44 0.75 -4.60 -8.96
N ILE A 45 0.79 -4.85 -7.64
CA ILE A 45 1.81 -4.27 -6.76
C ILE A 45 3.25 -4.68 -7.09
N GLY A 46 3.46 -5.89 -7.62
CA GLY A 46 4.78 -6.38 -8.04
C GLY A 46 5.22 -5.90 -9.43
N LEU A 47 4.28 -5.35 -10.23
CA LEU A 47 4.52 -5.07 -11.64
C LEU A 47 5.50 -3.91 -11.86
N GLN A 48 5.52 -2.91 -10.99
CA GLN A 48 6.48 -1.80 -11.10
C GLN A 48 7.91 -2.32 -11.09
N MET A 49 8.22 -3.23 -10.17
CA MET A 49 9.55 -3.85 -10.05
C MET A 49 9.92 -4.65 -11.29
N VAL A 50 9.00 -5.48 -11.76
CA VAL A 50 9.22 -6.36 -12.92
C VAL A 50 9.44 -5.53 -14.18
N PHE A 51 8.59 -4.53 -14.45
CA PHE A 51 8.76 -3.66 -15.62
C PHE A 51 10.01 -2.78 -15.51
N ALA A 52 10.36 -2.30 -14.30
CA ALA A 52 11.60 -1.56 -14.11
C ALA A 52 12.83 -2.42 -14.43
N GLN A 53 12.86 -3.68 -13.99
CA GLN A 53 13.95 -4.61 -14.29
C GLN A 53 14.00 -4.98 -15.76
N GLN A 54 12.88 -5.34 -16.38
CA GLN A 54 12.82 -5.74 -17.77
C GLN A 54 13.16 -4.59 -18.72
N ALA A 55 12.65 -3.39 -18.48
CA ALA A 55 12.95 -2.24 -19.30
C ALA A 55 14.40 -1.77 -19.15
N ALA A 56 15.00 -1.91 -17.95
CA ALA A 56 16.42 -1.60 -17.75
C ALA A 56 17.35 -2.63 -18.41
N ALA A 57 16.93 -3.91 -18.50
CA ALA A 57 17.71 -4.97 -19.11
C ALA A 57 17.56 -5.04 -20.64
N ALA A 58 16.59 -4.34 -21.21
CA ALA A 58 16.31 -4.36 -22.66
C ALA A 58 17.26 -3.43 -23.42
N VAL A 59 18.39 -4.00 -23.89
CA VAL A 59 19.43 -3.26 -24.63
C VAL A 59 19.21 -3.35 -26.14
N THR A 60 18.69 -4.48 -26.65
CA THR A 60 18.44 -4.69 -28.07
C THR A 60 17.02 -4.31 -28.46
N ASP A 61 16.78 -3.97 -29.73
CA ASP A 61 15.45 -3.66 -30.25
C ASP A 61 14.46 -4.82 -30.05
N GLU A 62 14.92 -6.06 -30.19
CA GLU A 62 14.08 -7.23 -29.97
C GLU A 62 13.64 -7.33 -28.50
N GLN A 63 14.56 -7.10 -27.56
CA GLN A 63 14.24 -7.09 -26.13
C GLN A 63 13.26 -5.96 -25.79
N GLN A 64 13.43 -4.78 -26.38
CA GLN A 64 12.50 -3.65 -26.21
C GLN A 64 11.11 -3.99 -26.75
N ARG A 65 11.02 -4.64 -27.93
CA ARG A 65 9.74 -5.12 -28.49
C ARG A 65 9.07 -6.14 -27.56
N ARG A 66 9.84 -7.07 -26.96
CA ARG A 66 9.29 -8.04 -25.98
C ARG A 66 8.73 -7.34 -24.74
N VAL A 67 9.46 -6.42 -24.14
CA VAL A 67 8.98 -5.63 -22.97
C VAL A 67 7.71 -4.86 -23.32
N THR A 68 7.67 -4.23 -24.49
CA THR A 68 6.53 -3.47 -24.99
C THR A 68 5.30 -4.36 -25.21
N SER A 69 5.51 -5.56 -25.80
CA SER A 69 4.44 -6.53 -26.00
C SER A 69 3.89 -7.07 -24.69
N THR A 70 4.78 -7.35 -23.72
CA THR A 70 4.41 -7.75 -22.36
C THR A 70 3.60 -6.65 -21.67
N PHE A 71 4.03 -5.39 -21.76
CA PHE A 71 3.31 -4.25 -21.18
C PHE A 71 1.87 -4.18 -21.68
N ARG A 72 1.66 -4.25 -23.01
CA ARG A 72 0.30 -4.21 -23.60
C ARG A 72 -0.56 -5.40 -23.17
N GLY A 73 0.03 -6.60 -23.12
CA GLY A 73 -0.66 -7.79 -22.64
C GLY A 73 -1.11 -7.67 -21.20
N VAL A 74 -0.22 -7.21 -20.33
CA VAL A 74 -0.50 -6.99 -18.90
C VAL A 74 -1.51 -5.85 -18.70
N TRP A 75 -1.40 -4.75 -19.47
CA TRP A 75 -2.36 -3.66 -19.43
C TRP A 75 -3.80 -4.14 -19.68
N ARG A 76 -3.97 -5.00 -20.72
CA ARG A 76 -5.26 -5.61 -21.03
C ARG A 76 -5.71 -6.61 -19.96
N ALA A 77 -4.78 -7.45 -19.46
CA ALA A 77 -5.09 -8.42 -18.42
C ALA A 77 -5.60 -7.73 -17.14
N ILE A 78 -4.94 -6.62 -16.73
CA ILE A 78 -5.38 -5.80 -15.61
C ILE A 78 -6.79 -5.26 -15.83
N PHE A 79 -7.09 -4.77 -17.03
CA PHE A 79 -8.44 -4.29 -17.33
C PHE A 79 -9.50 -5.39 -17.12
N PHE A 80 -9.24 -6.61 -17.56
CA PHE A 80 -10.17 -7.73 -17.35
C PHE A 80 -10.25 -8.18 -15.88
N ILE A 81 -9.12 -8.17 -15.14
CA ILE A 81 -9.13 -8.44 -13.71
C ILE A 81 -9.98 -7.38 -12.98
N TRP A 82 -9.75 -6.12 -13.28
CA TRP A 82 -10.54 -5.02 -12.73
C TRP A 82 -12.01 -5.14 -13.11
N LEU A 83 -12.32 -5.46 -14.37
CA LEU A 83 -13.70 -5.62 -14.82
C LEU A 83 -14.42 -6.74 -14.05
N ALA A 84 -13.74 -7.87 -13.80
CA ALA A 84 -14.28 -8.94 -12.98
C ALA A 84 -14.54 -8.46 -11.54
N MET A 85 -13.60 -7.72 -10.94
CA MET A 85 -13.80 -7.11 -9.62
C MET A 85 -14.97 -6.12 -9.61
N ALA A 86 -15.09 -5.27 -10.64
CA ALA A 86 -16.16 -4.30 -10.77
C ALA A 86 -17.54 -4.99 -10.92
N ILE A 87 -17.61 -6.09 -11.69
CA ILE A 87 -18.83 -6.91 -11.82
C ILE A 87 -19.19 -7.52 -10.46
N ILE A 88 -18.24 -8.09 -9.72
CA ILE A 88 -18.48 -8.64 -8.38
C ILE A 88 -19.05 -7.56 -7.46
N VAL A 89 -18.41 -6.37 -7.41
CA VAL A 89 -18.94 -5.24 -6.63
C VAL A 89 -20.34 -4.83 -7.12
N GLY A 90 -20.59 -4.84 -8.41
CA GLY A 90 -21.91 -4.56 -9.00
C GLY A 90 -22.99 -5.57 -8.58
N VAL A 91 -22.67 -6.86 -8.59
CA VAL A 91 -23.57 -7.94 -8.15
C VAL A 91 -23.88 -7.80 -6.65
N PHE A 92 -22.85 -7.50 -5.83
CA PHE A 92 -22.99 -7.32 -4.38
C PHE A 92 -23.14 -5.85 -3.97
N TRP A 93 -23.72 -5.01 -4.85
CA TRP A 93 -23.80 -3.55 -4.67
C TRP A 93 -24.40 -3.14 -3.33
N ASN A 94 -25.60 -3.62 -3.03
CA ASN A 94 -26.31 -3.28 -1.79
C ASN A 94 -25.58 -3.81 -0.55
N GLN A 95 -25.03 -5.03 -0.64
CA GLN A 95 -24.26 -5.63 0.46
C GLN A 95 -22.97 -4.83 0.72
N THR A 96 -22.33 -4.31 -0.34
CA THR A 96 -21.14 -3.47 -0.20
C THR A 96 -21.48 -2.12 0.41
N LEU A 97 -22.54 -1.46 -0.06
CA LEU A 97 -22.99 -0.18 0.49
C LEU A 97 -23.35 -0.30 1.98
N THR A 98 -24.16 -1.30 2.33
CA THR A 98 -24.59 -1.51 3.73
C THR A 98 -23.45 -2.03 4.61
N GLY A 99 -22.63 -2.94 4.11
CA GLY A 99 -21.51 -3.53 4.85
C GLY A 99 -20.41 -2.52 5.18
N LEU A 100 -20.13 -1.59 4.27
CA LEU A 100 -19.17 -0.49 4.49
C LEU A 100 -19.84 0.80 4.97
N LYS A 101 -21.17 0.78 5.18
CA LYS A 101 -21.96 1.94 5.65
C LYS A 101 -21.70 3.19 4.81
N ILE A 102 -21.80 3.04 3.48
CA ILE A 102 -21.57 4.11 2.51
C ILE A 102 -22.87 4.87 2.30
N GLY A 103 -22.94 6.11 2.79
CA GLY A 103 -24.14 6.96 2.65
C GLY A 103 -24.30 7.49 1.21
N ASN A 104 -23.20 7.83 0.54
CA ASN A 104 -23.23 8.34 -0.82
C ASN A 104 -22.66 7.28 -1.81
N PRO A 105 -23.52 6.67 -2.67
CA PRO A 105 -23.09 5.64 -3.62
C PRO A 105 -21.99 6.11 -4.60
N ALA A 106 -21.89 7.41 -4.87
CA ALA A 106 -20.84 7.95 -5.73
C ALA A 106 -19.44 7.63 -5.20
N ALA A 107 -19.27 7.55 -3.87
CA ALA A 107 -18.00 7.16 -3.27
C ALA A 107 -17.56 5.74 -3.68
N LEU A 108 -18.51 4.80 -3.78
CA LEU A 108 -18.22 3.43 -4.23
C LEU A 108 -17.89 3.39 -5.72
N VAL A 109 -18.66 4.08 -6.57
CA VAL A 109 -18.39 4.17 -8.01
C VAL A 109 -16.99 4.70 -8.27
N VAL A 110 -16.64 5.82 -7.65
CA VAL A 110 -15.32 6.44 -7.80
C VAL A 110 -14.22 5.51 -7.28
N THR A 111 -14.44 4.82 -6.16
CA THR A 111 -13.47 3.85 -5.62
C THR A 111 -13.20 2.71 -6.60
N VAL A 112 -14.24 2.17 -7.24
CA VAL A 112 -14.08 1.12 -8.27
C VAL A 112 -13.27 1.64 -9.46
N ILE A 113 -13.55 2.86 -9.93
CA ILE A 113 -12.78 3.48 -11.03
C ILE A 113 -11.30 3.67 -10.62
N ILE A 114 -11.04 4.15 -9.41
CA ILE A 114 -9.67 4.30 -8.89
C ILE A 114 -8.95 2.95 -8.86
N GLY A 115 -9.64 1.86 -8.57
CA GLY A 115 -9.06 0.52 -8.60
C GLY A 115 -8.33 0.22 -9.90
N LEU A 116 -8.91 0.57 -11.06
CA LEU A 116 -8.27 0.41 -12.36
C LEU A 116 -7.01 1.28 -12.49
N VAL A 117 -7.14 2.56 -12.15
CA VAL A 117 -6.04 3.53 -12.23
C VAL A 117 -4.89 3.10 -11.31
N ALA A 118 -5.21 2.66 -10.09
CA ALA A 118 -4.25 2.17 -9.11
C ALA A 118 -3.49 0.92 -9.58
N MET A 119 -4.14 0.04 -10.35
CA MET A 119 -3.50 -1.14 -10.94
C MET A 119 -2.66 -0.81 -12.18
N TRP A 120 -2.97 0.24 -12.95
CA TRP A 120 -2.18 0.67 -14.10
C TRP A 120 -0.97 1.53 -13.73
N MET A 121 -1.04 2.29 -12.64
CA MET A 121 0.07 3.16 -12.19
C MET A 121 1.41 2.44 -12.07
N PRO A 122 1.52 1.24 -11.45
CA PRO A 122 2.78 0.52 -11.32
C PRO A 122 3.43 0.19 -12.66
N LEU A 123 2.64 -0.10 -13.71
CA LEU A 123 3.17 -0.39 -15.05
C LEU A 123 3.89 0.83 -15.63
N VAL A 124 3.20 1.98 -15.62
CA VAL A 124 3.74 3.24 -16.15
C VAL A 124 4.98 3.66 -15.37
N SER A 125 4.90 3.62 -14.04
CA SER A 125 6.02 3.96 -13.15
C SER A 125 7.21 3.01 -13.35
N GLY A 126 6.96 1.72 -13.52
CA GLY A 126 7.99 0.71 -13.80
C GLY A 126 8.71 0.96 -15.12
N MET A 127 7.97 1.28 -16.19
CA MET A 127 8.56 1.63 -17.48
C MET A 127 9.41 2.90 -17.41
N LEU A 128 8.93 3.96 -16.77
CA LEU A 128 9.72 5.19 -16.56
C LEU A 128 10.99 4.92 -15.75
N GLN A 129 10.89 4.12 -14.69
CA GLN A 129 12.02 3.75 -13.84
C GLN A 129 13.04 2.91 -14.60
N GLY A 130 12.60 1.91 -15.37
CA GLY A 130 13.49 1.04 -16.17
C GLY A 130 14.18 1.77 -17.30
N ARG A 131 13.52 2.73 -17.93
CA ARG A 131 14.11 3.61 -18.94
C ARG A 131 14.97 4.74 -18.34
N GLN A 132 15.18 4.74 -17.02
CA GLN A 132 15.93 5.76 -16.29
C GLN A 132 15.37 7.19 -16.48
N ASN A 133 14.10 7.31 -16.85
CA ASN A 133 13.43 8.60 -16.98
C ASN A 133 12.96 9.11 -15.60
N PHE A 134 13.95 9.34 -14.72
CA PHE A 134 13.71 9.72 -13.32
C PHE A 134 13.10 11.12 -13.19
N LEU A 135 13.31 11.98 -14.17
CA LEU A 135 12.71 13.31 -14.19
C LEU A 135 11.17 13.19 -14.24
N TRP A 136 10.65 12.48 -15.23
CA TRP A 136 9.21 12.33 -15.38
C TRP A 136 8.58 11.42 -14.32
N LEU A 137 9.32 10.40 -13.86
CA LEU A 137 8.89 9.63 -12.70
C LEU A 137 8.77 10.51 -11.43
N GLY A 138 9.69 11.46 -11.24
CA GLY A 138 9.61 12.44 -10.16
C GLY A 138 8.41 13.37 -10.30
N TRP A 139 8.19 13.92 -11.50
CA TRP A 139 7.05 14.78 -11.77
C TRP A 139 5.70 14.09 -11.63
N THR A 140 5.56 12.84 -12.09
CA THR A 140 4.31 12.08 -11.91
C THR A 140 3.99 11.88 -10.44
N ASN A 141 4.98 11.61 -9.59
CA ASN A 141 4.78 11.51 -8.14
C ASN A 141 4.36 12.85 -7.52
N ILE A 142 4.99 13.97 -7.94
CA ILE A 142 4.63 15.31 -7.48
C ILE A 142 3.19 15.65 -7.91
N PHE A 143 2.83 15.42 -9.15
CA PHE A 143 1.47 15.68 -9.65
C PHE A 143 0.43 14.83 -8.93
N ASN A 144 0.74 13.57 -8.59
CA ASN A 144 -0.13 12.74 -7.76
C ASN A 144 -0.31 13.36 -6.36
N GLY A 145 0.80 13.72 -5.67
CA GLY A 145 0.75 14.30 -4.33
C GLY A 145 0.07 15.66 -4.29
N VAL A 146 0.53 16.59 -5.13
CA VAL A 146 -0.02 17.96 -5.22
C VAL A 146 -1.46 17.93 -5.71
N GLY A 147 -1.74 17.22 -6.81
CA GLY A 147 -3.08 17.14 -7.38
C GLY A 147 -4.08 16.58 -6.37
N ARG A 148 -3.71 15.47 -5.70
CA ARG A 148 -4.54 14.87 -4.66
C ARG A 148 -4.80 15.84 -3.51
N PHE A 149 -3.74 16.46 -2.96
CA PHE A 149 -3.87 17.38 -1.83
C PHE A 149 -4.71 18.62 -2.20
N SER A 150 -4.37 19.29 -3.31
CA SER A 150 -5.08 20.49 -3.74
C SER A 150 -6.55 20.21 -4.03
N MET A 151 -6.85 19.10 -4.73
CA MET A 151 -8.23 18.76 -5.05
C MET A 151 -9.04 18.34 -3.81
N VAL A 152 -8.42 17.63 -2.84
CA VAL A 152 -9.09 17.35 -1.56
C VAL A 152 -9.41 18.65 -0.83
N CYS A 153 -8.46 19.59 -0.76
CA CYS A 153 -8.71 20.89 -0.15
C CYS A 153 -9.89 21.61 -0.85
N VAL A 154 -9.86 21.71 -2.18
CA VAL A 154 -10.94 22.37 -2.92
C VAL A 154 -12.28 21.67 -2.72
N ILE A 155 -12.34 20.36 -2.94
CA ILE A 155 -13.63 19.64 -2.94
C ILE A 155 -14.20 19.53 -1.51
N VAL A 156 -13.37 19.31 -0.50
CA VAL A 156 -13.83 19.15 0.88
C VAL A 156 -14.13 20.50 1.53
N LEU A 157 -13.23 21.49 1.37
CA LEU A 157 -13.37 22.78 2.06
C LEU A 157 -14.37 23.71 1.40
N LEU A 158 -14.45 23.73 0.04
CA LEU A 158 -15.32 24.65 -0.69
C LEU A 158 -16.67 24.00 -1.05
N PHE A 159 -16.67 22.73 -1.44
CA PHE A 159 -17.86 22.05 -1.92
C PHE A 159 -18.47 21.06 -0.92
N HIS A 160 -17.86 20.88 0.26
CA HIS A 160 -18.30 19.93 1.30
C HIS A 160 -18.56 18.51 0.75
N GLY A 161 -17.70 18.08 -0.20
CA GLY A 161 -17.85 16.81 -0.91
C GLY A 161 -17.54 15.56 -0.07
N TRP A 162 -17.17 15.73 1.20
CA TRP A 162 -16.91 14.70 2.20
C TRP A 162 -16.08 13.51 1.66
N ALA A 163 -16.44 12.28 2.02
CA ALA A 163 -15.70 11.08 1.58
C ALA A 163 -15.73 10.90 0.06
N ALA A 164 -16.89 11.08 -0.57
CA ALA A 164 -17.04 10.94 -2.02
C ALA A 164 -16.18 11.95 -2.78
N GLY A 165 -16.17 13.19 -2.33
CA GLY A 165 -15.34 14.25 -2.91
C GLY A 165 -13.86 14.02 -2.67
N ALA A 166 -13.48 13.60 -1.46
CA ALA A 166 -12.09 13.31 -1.13
C ALA A 166 -11.53 12.14 -1.97
N VAL A 167 -12.31 11.09 -2.18
CA VAL A 167 -11.93 9.97 -3.05
C VAL A 167 -11.88 10.42 -4.52
N SER A 168 -12.78 11.28 -4.98
CA SER A 168 -12.73 11.86 -6.33
C SER A 168 -11.46 12.67 -6.56
N ALA A 169 -11.02 13.42 -5.56
CA ALA A 169 -9.75 14.15 -5.61
C ALA A 169 -8.53 13.20 -5.71
N VAL A 170 -8.59 12.05 -5.03
CA VAL A 170 -7.58 11.00 -5.18
C VAL A 170 -7.54 10.48 -6.61
N LEU A 171 -8.70 10.25 -7.24
CA LEU A 171 -8.78 9.85 -8.64
C LEU A 171 -8.08 10.86 -9.55
N LEU A 172 -8.35 12.14 -9.40
CA LEU A 172 -7.74 13.20 -10.21
C LEU A 172 -6.22 13.22 -10.08
N GLY A 173 -5.69 13.09 -8.85
CA GLY A 173 -4.25 12.99 -8.62
C GLY A 173 -3.63 11.76 -9.29
N MET A 174 -4.27 10.60 -9.21
CA MET A 174 -3.79 9.37 -9.84
C MET A 174 -3.92 9.40 -11.37
N MET A 175 -4.98 10.02 -11.91
CA MET A 175 -5.14 10.24 -13.34
C MET A 175 -4.01 11.07 -13.94
N ALA A 176 -3.51 12.07 -13.20
CA ALA A 176 -2.35 12.85 -13.65
C ALA A 176 -1.11 11.95 -13.90
N VAL A 177 -0.88 10.92 -13.07
CA VAL A 177 0.21 9.94 -13.29
C VAL A 177 -0.01 9.17 -14.59
N ILE A 178 -1.23 8.68 -14.84
CA ILE A 178 -1.55 7.90 -16.04
C ILE A 178 -1.45 8.77 -17.29
N VAL A 179 -1.95 10.00 -17.25
CA VAL A 179 -1.91 10.91 -18.40
C VAL A 179 -0.47 11.33 -18.71
N VAL A 180 0.24 11.87 -17.74
CA VAL A 180 1.61 12.38 -17.95
C VAL A 180 2.60 11.24 -18.16
N GLY A 181 2.57 10.23 -17.31
CA GLY A 181 3.45 9.07 -17.44
C GLY A 181 3.14 8.23 -18.68
N GLY A 182 1.87 8.01 -18.99
CA GLY A 182 1.43 7.30 -20.20
C GLY A 182 1.85 8.03 -21.48
N TRP A 183 1.81 9.37 -21.49
CA TRP A 183 2.34 10.16 -22.59
C TRP A 183 3.84 9.93 -22.81
N GLN A 184 4.62 9.78 -21.75
CA GLN A 184 6.06 9.54 -21.84
C GLN A 184 6.40 8.14 -22.35
N VAL A 185 5.51 7.17 -22.16
CA VAL A 185 5.68 5.78 -22.65
C VAL A 185 4.77 5.45 -23.86
N ARG A 186 4.25 6.47 -24.55
CA ARG A 186 3.29 6.31 -25.67
C ARG A 186 3.82 5.48 -26.84
N ASP A 187 5.13 5.43 -27.03
CA ASP A 187 5.79 4.58 -28.02
C ASP A 187 5.46 3.10 -27.85
N VAL A 188 5.17 2.67 -26.61
CA VAL A 188 4.72 1.32 -26.30
C VAL A 188 3.51 0.90 -27.15
N TRP A 189 2.63 1.83 -27.52
CA TRP A 189 1.43 1.54 -28.33
C TRP A 189 1.70 1.49 -29.83
N ARG A 190 2.83 2.00 -30.31
CA ARG A 190 3.21 2.09 -31.73
C ARG A 190 4.17 0.98 -32.18
N THR A 191 4.88 0.34 -31.24
CA THR A 191 5.86 -0.71 -31.52
C THR A 191 5.16 -1.99 -31.95
N GLU A 192 5.74 -2.75 -32.87
CA GLU A 192 5.23 -4.07 -33.29
C GLU A 192 5.19 -5.07 -32.13
N THR A 193 4.18 -5.95 -32.15
CA THR A 193 4.03 -6.98 -31.11
C THR A 193 4.81 -8.23 -31.48
N VAL A 194 5.50 -8.78 -30.49
CA VAL A 194 6.17 -10.08 -30.58
C VAL A 194 5.58 -11.06 -29.56
N PRO A 195 5.65 -12.37 -29.82
CA PRO A 195 5.18 -13.38 -28.87
C PRO A 195 5.85 -13.23 -27.51
N VAL A 196 5.08 -13.41 -26.42
CA VAL A 196 5.55 -13.33 -25.04
C VAL A 196 5.43 -14.71 -24.40
N ASP A 197 6.49 -15.18 -23.75
CA ASP A 197 6.42 -16.36 -22.88
C ASP A 197 5.76 -15.98 -21.54
N TRP A 198 4.44 -16.20 -21.47
CA TRP A 198 3.65 -15.91 -20.29
C TRP A 198 3.99 -16.82 -19.11
N ASN A 199 4.46 -18.07 -19.35
CA ASN A 199 4.79 -18.99 -18.29
C ASN A 199 6.05 -18.53 -17.52
N GLU A 200 7.10 -18.16 -18.26
CA GLU A 200 8.30 -17.61 -17.65
C GLU A 200 8.00 -16.30 -16.91
N TRP A 201 7.19 -15.43 -17.54
CA TRP A 201 6.82 -14.15 -16.97
C TRP A 201 6.03 -14.31 -15.66
N LEU A 202 4.99 -15.15 -15.64
CA LEU A 202 4.17 -15.42 -14.45
C LEU A 202 4.97 -16.03 -13.31
N ARG A 203 5.92 -16.92 -13.60
CA ARG A 203 6.82 -17.52 -12.59
C ARG A 203 7.62 -16.45 -11.82
N ARG A 204 7.89 -15.30 -12.43
CA ARG A 204 8.60 -14.18 -11.80
C ARG A 204 7.63 -13.24 -11.07
N VAL A 205 6.50 -12.94 -11.67
CA VAL A 205 5.56 -11.93 -11.16
C VAL A 205 4.73 -12.46 -10.00
N VAL A 206 4.21 -13.68 -10.09
CA VAL A 206 3.30 -14.24 -9.08
C VAL A 206 3.90 -14.25 -7.68
N PRO A 207 5.14 -14.72 -7.45
CA PRO A 207 5.72 -14.68 -6.12
C PRO A 207 5.90 -13.26 -5.56
N LEU A 208 6.30 -12.30 -6.43
CA LEU A 208 6.45 -10.90 -6.04
C LEU A 208 5.10 -10.30 -5.64
N THR A 209 4.07 -10.51 -6.47
CA THR A 209 2.71 -10.02 -6.21
C THR A 209 2.12 -10.63 -4.94
N LEU A 210 2.27 -11.94 -4.72
CA LEU A 210 1.77 -12.61 -3.54
C LEU A 210 2.50 -12.17 -2.27
N GLY A 211 3.83 -12.03 -2.31
CA GLY A 211 4.62 -11.59 -1.16
C GLY A 211 4.32 -10.15 -0.75
N LEU A 212 4.32 -9.22 -1.70
CA LEU A 212 3.98 -7.82 -1.46
C LEU A 212 2.49 -7.65 -1.16
N GLY A 213 1.64 -8.44 -1.81
CA GLY A 213 0.20 -8.44 -1.58
C GLY A 213 -0.16 -8.88 -0.17
N ALA A 214 0.51 -9.89 0.38
CA ALA A 214 0.31 -10.31 1.77
C ALA A 214 0.64 -9.18 2.75
N ALA A 215 1.75 -8.46 2.54
CA ALA A 215 2.11 -7.30 3.36
C ALA A 215 1.07 -6.17 3.23
N THR A 216 0.65 -5.85 2.01
CA THR A 216 -0.37 -4.82 1.75
C THR A 216 -1.71 -5.19 2.38
N PHE A 217 -2.11 -6.45 2.29
CA PHE A 217 -3.33 -6.94 2.94
C PHE A 217 -3.27 -6.72 4.46
N MET A 218 -2.16 -7.08 5.09
CA MET A 218 -1.99 -6.89 6.54
C MET A 218 -1.97 -5.42 6.97
N LEU A 219 -1.53 -4.51 6.11
CA LEU A 219 -1.55 -3.07 6.37
C LEU A 219 -2.92 -2.42 6.19
N SER A 220 -3.82 -3.05 5.44
CA SER A 220 -5.03 -2.40 4.94
C SER A 220 -6.33 -3.03 5.45
N ALA A 221 -6.33 -4.33 5.71
CA ALA A 221 -7.57 -5.07 5.97
C ALA A 221 -8.25 -4.68 7.28
N ASP A 222 -7.49 -4.36 8.32
CA ASP A 222 -8.03 -3.99 9.64
C ASP A 222 -9.03 -2.83 9.56
N MET A 223 -8.77 -1.82 8.72
CA MET A 223 -9.67 -0.68 8.56
C MET A 223 -11.00 -1.09 7.92
N VAL A 224 -10.96 -1.98 6.93
CA VAL A 224 -12.17 -2.49 6.26
C VAL A 224 -13.03 -3.30 7.23
N PHE A 225 -12.40 -4.19 8.03
CA PHE A 225 -13.09 -4.98 9.05
C PHE A 225 -13.63 -4.08 10.17
N THR A 226 -12.87 -3.09 10.63
CA THR A 226 -13.35 -2.13 11.63
C THR A 226 -14.56 -1.36 11.11
N ARG A 227 -14.55 -0.89 9.86
CA ARG A 227 -15.71 -0.20 9.26
C ARG A 227 -16.95 -1.09 9.21
N LYS A 228 -16.76 -2.40 8.95
CA LYS A 228 -17.86 -3.36 8.89
C LYS A 228 -18.51 -3.60 10.25
N PHE A 229 -17.71 -3.80 11.30
CA PHE A 229 -18.20 -4.30 12.59
C PHE A 229 -18.51 -3.20 13.62
N PHE A 230 -17.88 -2.02 13.52
CA PHE A 230 -18.07 -0.94 14.49
C PHE A 230 -19.01 0.16 13.96
N PRO A 231 -19.61 1.00 14.84
CA PRO A 231 -20.42 2.14 14.43
C PRO A 231 -19.64 3.08 13.50
N ALA A 232 -20.33 3.62 12.49
CA ALA A 232 -19.71 4.40 11.43
C ALA A 232 -18.94 5.63 11.96
N GLU A 233 -19.53 6.37 12.90
CA GLU A 233 -18.91 7.55 13.52
C GLU A 233 -17.60 7.19 14.24
N GLN A 234 -17.59 6.08 14.96
CA GLN A 234 -16.44 5.66 15.77
C GLN A 234 -15.25 5.19 14.91
N THR A 235 -15.50 4.74 13.68
CA THR A 235 -14.42 4.33 12.77
C THR A 235 -13.50 5.48 12.40
N GLY A 236 -13.95 6.73 12.47
CA GLY A 236 -13.11 7.92 12.28
C GLY A 236 -12.01 8.03 13.33
N TYR A 237 -12.30 7.72 14.59
CA TYR A 237 -11.29 7.72 15.66
C TYR A 237 -10.24 6.63 15.49
N TYR A 238 -10.68 5.42 15.12
CA TYR A 238 -9.79 4.32 14.79
C TYR A 238 -8.88 4.67 13.60
N ALA A 239 -9.46 5.27 12.55
CA ALA A 239 -8.76 5.74 11.37
C ALA A 239 -7.67 6.76 11.71
N ALA A 240 -7.99 7.74 12.57
CA ALA A 240 -7.05 8.78 12.99
C ALA A 240 -5.83 8.19 13.71
N ALA A 241 -6.04 7.34 14.71
CA ALA A 241 -4.96 6.65 15.40
C ALA A 241 -4.19 5.70 14.47
N GLY A 242 -4.91 4.95 13.62
CA GLY A 242 -4.33 4.02 12.66
C GLY A 242 -3.45 4.69 11.61
N MET A 243 -3.78 5.90 11.17
CA MET A 243 -2.95 6.65 10.25
C MET A 243 -1.61 7.07 10.87
N ILE A 244 -1.58 7.39 12.16
CA ILE A 244 -0.32 7.66 12.88
C ILE A 244 0.55 6.39 12.93
N GLY A 245 -0.04 5.24 13.27
CA GLY A 245 0.68 3.95 13.27
C GLY A 245 1.22 3.57 11.89
N ARG A 246 0.42 3.74 10.83
CA ARG A 246 0.83 3.45 9.44
C ARG A 246 1.91 4.39 8.93
N ALA A 247 2.03 5.60 9.48
CA ALA A 247 3.11 6.53 9.14
C ALA A 247 4.49 5.88 9.31
N LEU A 248 4.68 4.98 10.28
CA LEU A 248 5.94 4.23 10.48
C LEU A 248 6.35 3.47 9.22
N VAL A 249 5.39 2.80 8.56
CA VAL A 249 5.65 2.04 7.33
C VAL A 249 5.93 2.98 6.16
N PHE A 250 5.17 4.06 6.03
CA PHE A 250 5.35 5.02 4.93
C PHE A 250 6.69 5.76 5.02
N PHE A 251 7.17 6.11 6.22
CA PHE A 251 8.48 6.74 6.40
C PHE A 251 9.64 5.80 6.09
N THR A 252 9.45 4.48 6.22
CA THR A 252 10.48 3.49 5.86
C THR A 252 10.42 3.05 4.40
N ALA A 253 9.34 3.34 3.66
CA ALA A 253 9.18 2.96 2.26
C ALA A 253 10.31 3.45 1.33
N PRO A 254 10.81 4.69 1.41
CA PRO A 254 11.95 5.13 0.59
C PRO A 254 13.21 4.29 0.82
N LEU A 255 13.42 3.82 2.05
CA LEU A 255 14.56 2.96 2.40
C LEU A 255 14.47 1.60 1.68
N THR A 256 13.29 0.98 1.67
CA THR A 256 13.06 -0.30 0.98
C THR A 256 13.20 -0.18 -0.53
N LEU A 257 12.76 0.93 -1.12
CA LEU A 257 12.90 1.18 -2.56
C LEU A 257 14.36 1.32 -3.01
N VAL A 258 15.21 1.93 -2.18
CA VAL A 258 16.66 2.05 -2.47
C VAL A 258 17.41 0.74 -2.17
N MET A 259 17.00 0.03 -1.13
CA MET A 259 17.62 -1.21 -0.69
C MET A 259 17.44 -2.33 -1.72
N PHE A 260 16.25 -2.45 -2.32
CA PHE A 260 15.93 -3.54 -3.22
C PHE A 260 16.90 -3.69 -4.40
N PRO A 261 17.17 -2.65 -5.24
CA PRO A 261 18.11 -2.77 -6.34
C PRO A 261 19.56 -3.00 -5.87
N LYS A 262 19.97 -2.42 -4.73
CA LYS A 262 21.31 -2.65 -4.17
C LYS A 262 21.52 -4.11 -3.78
N ILE A 263 20.54 -4.72 -3.10
CA ILE A 263 20.62 -6.14 -2.73
C ILE A 263 20.64 -7.02 -3.98
N ALA A 264 19.77 -6.76 -4.96
CA ALA A 264 19.73 -7.53 -6.20
C ALA A 264 21.05 -7.45 -6.97
N HIS A 265 21.67 -6.27 -7.03
CA HIS A 265 22.95 -6.05 -7.71
C HIS A 265 24.12 -6.76 -7.00
N SER A 266 24.22 -6.65 -5.67
CA SER A 266 25.27 -7.33 -4.90
C SER A 266 25.15 -8.86 -4.99
N MET A 267 23.91 -9.38 -5.00
CA MET A 267 23.69 -10.82 -5.21
C MET A 267 24.18 -11.29 -6.58
N ALA A 268 23.96 -10.50 -7.63
CA ALA A 268 24.44 -10.81 -8.98
C ALA A 268 25.97 -10.83 -9.09
N ARG A 269 26.68 -10.10 -8.21
CA ARG A 269 28.14 -10.07 -8.14
C ARG A 269 28.75 -11.05 -7.13
N GLY A 270 27.92 -11.77 -6.38
CA GLY A 270 28.39 -12.65 -5.29
C GLY A 270 28.99 -11.91 -4.09
N GLU A 271 28.75 -10.60 -3.97
CA GLU A 271 29.29 -9.76 -2.91
C GLU A 271 28.43 -9.89 -1.62
N LYS A 272 29.10 -10.00 -0.46
CA LYS A 272 28.39 -9.85 0.82
C LYS A 272 28.08 -8.38 1.04
N THR A 273 26.83 -8.07 1.38
CA THR A 273 26.40 -6.69 1.64
C THR A 273 25.68 -6.59 2.96
N ASP A 274 26.06 -5.59 3.74
CA ASP A 274 25.43 -5.24 5.03
C ASP A 274 24.21 -4.31 4.86
N VAL A 275 23.77 -4.08 3.61
CA VAL A 275 22.65 -3.18 3.29
C VAL A 275 21.38 -3.57 4.04
N LEU A 276 21.10 -4.88 4.19
CA LEU A 276 19.94 -5.34 4.95
C LEU A 276 20.08 -5.02 6.45
N ALA A 277 21.26 -5.26 7.04
CA ALA A 277 21.50 -4.97 8.44
C ALA A 277 21.36 -3.46 8.74
N HIS A 278 21.93 -2.61 7.88
CA HIS A 278 21.79 -1.16 7.98
C HIS A 278 20.33 -0.71 7.83
N ALA A 279 19.60 -1.27 6.87
CA ALA A 279 18.18 -0.95 6.66
C ALA A 279 17.32 -1.36 7.87
N LEU A 280 17.53 -2.55 8.41
CA LEU A 280 16.83 -3.01 9.61
C LEU A 280 17.21 -2.17 10.84
N GLY A 281 18.50 -1.88 11.04
CA GLY A 281 18.98 -1.05 12.12
C GLY A 281 18.37 0.35 12.09
N LEU A 282 18.40 1.01 10.92
CA LEU A 282 17.80 2.33 10.75
C LEU A 282 16.28 2.31 10.95
N THR A 283 15.59 1.28 10.42
CA THR A 283 14.14 1.11 10.61
C THR A 283 13.81 0.88 12.09
N LEU A 284 14.60 0.08 12.80
CA LEU A 284 14.41 -0.18 14.24
C LEU A 284 14.67 1.07 15.07
N LEU A 285 15.73 1.82 14.77
CA LEU A 285 16.06 3.06 15.48
C LEU A 285 15.01 4.14 15.23
N ALA A 286 14.71 4.44 13.97
CA ALA A 286 13.73 5.47 13.64
C ALA A 286 12.31 5.07 14.05
N GLY A 287 11.89 3.82 13.76
CA GLY A 287 10.62 3.28 14.16
C GLY A 287 10.48 3.17 15.67
N GLY A 288 11.52 2.69 16.38
CA GLY A 288 11.55 2.61 17.83
C GLY A 288 11.47 3.99 18.49
N ALA A 289 12.21 4.98 17.98
CA ALA A 289 12.14 6.35 18.48
C ALA A 289 10.72 6.94 18.28
N ALA A 290 10.11 6.70 17.13
CA ALA A 290 8.73 7.14 16.86
C ALA A 290 7.70 6.43 17.77
N VAL A 291 7.88 5.13 18.03
CA VAL A 291 7.02 4.36 18.96
C VAL A 291 7.16 4.89 20.38
N ILE A 292 8.37 5.16 20.85
CA ILE A 292 8.63 5.77 22.15
C ILE A 292 7.97 7.16 22.22
N GLY A 293 8.15 7.99 21.19
CA GLY A 293 7.52 9.31 21.10
C GLY A 293 5.99 9.24 21.16
N CYS A 294 5.37 8.30 20.42
CA CYS A 294 3.93 8.05 20.45
C CYS A 294 3.45 7.50 21.82
N THR A 295 4.33 6.84 22.57
CA THR A 295 4.00 6.34 23.91
C THR A 295 4.08 7.45 24.96
N LEU A 296 5.12 8.30 24.91
CA LEU A 296 5.32 9.40 25.85
C LEU A 296 4.38 10.59 25.59
N PHE A 297 4.12 10.88 24.32
CA PHE A 297 3.31 12.03 23.89
C PHE A 297 2.20 11.61 22.90
N PRO A 298 1.27 10.71 23.29
CA PRO A 298 0.29 10.13 22.36
C PRO A 298 -0.71 11.17 21.79
N TRP A 299 -0.93 12.24 22.52
CA TRP A 299 -1.81 13.34 22.11
C TRP A 299 -1.19 14.24 21.04
N LEU A 300 0.13 14.30 20.96
CA LEU A 300 0.84 15.25 20.09
C LEU A 300 0.53 15.04 18.59
N PRO A 301 0.71 13.82 18.00
CA PRO A 301 0.41 13.60 16.60
C PRO A 301 -1.07 13.79 16.27
N ILE A 302 -1.98 13.42 17.18
CA ILE A 302 -3.43 13.65 16.99
C ILE A 302 -3.72 15.15 16.96
N ARG A 303 -3.17 15.94 17.89
CA ARG A 303 -3.40 17.39 17.96
C ARG A 303 -2.85 18.15 16.75
N ILE A 304 -1.74 17.66 16.14
CA ILE A 304 -1.15 18.29 14.95
C ILE A 304 -2.04 18.06 13.73
N VAL A 305 -2.51 16.82 13.54
CA VAL A 305 -3.19 16.39 12.31
C VAL A 305 -4.71 16.60 12.38
N TYR A 306 -5.32 16.37 13.55
CA TYR A 306 -6.78 16.30 13.72
C TYR A 306 -7.31 17.40 14.63
N ASP A 307 -8.63 17.53 14.69
CA ASP A 307 -9.31 18.44 15.60
C ASP A 307 -9.33 17.90 17.05
N LYS A 308 -9.58 18.79 18.01
CA LYS A 308 -9.64 18.44 19.44
C LYS A 308 -10.65 17.33 19.75
N SER A 309 -11.72 17.24 18.97
CA SER A 309 -12.76 16.21 19.13
C SER A 309 -12.26 14.77 18.91
N PHE A 310 -11.07 14.59 18.32
CA PHE A 310 -10.44 13.27 18.15
C PHE A 310 -9.57 12.86 19.35
N LEU A 311 -9.21 13.80 20.24
CA LEU A 311 -8.22 13.56 21.31
C LEU A 311 -8.66 12.48 22.28
N ASP A 312 -9.90 12.55 22.79
CA ASP A 312 -10.34 11.68 23.89
C ASP A 312 -10.36 10.20 23.53
N ILE A 313 -10.76 9.88 22.31
CA ILE A 313 -10.94 8.49 21.85
C ILE A 313 -9.70 7.97 21.08
N SER A 314 -9.08 8.82 20.25
CA SER A 314 -7.96 8.36 19.41
C SER A 314 -6.63 8.33 20.16
N THR A 315 -6.41 9.25 21.13
CA THR A 315 -5.12 9.33 21.86
C THR A 315 -4.74 8.01 22.56
N PRO A 316 -5.66 7.35 23.32
CA PRO A 316 -5.33 6.08 23.96
C PRO A 316 -5.00 4.93 23.00
N LEU A 317 -5.38 5.04 21.72
CA LEU A 317 -5.12 4.02 20.70
C LEU A 317 -3.74 4.20 20.02
N VAL A 318 -3.19 5.41 20.03
CA VAL A 318 -1.92 5.73 19.35
C VAL A 318 -0.74 4.85 19.81
N PRO A 319 -0.49 4.65 21.12
CA PRO A 319 0.58 3.77 21.57
C PRO A 319 0.38 2.33 21.09
N TRP A 320 -0.86 1.82 21.16
CA TRP A 320 -1.17 0.47 20.70
C TRP A 320 -0.87 0.29 19.21
N PHE A 321 -1.31 1.24 18.37
CA PHE A 321 -0.98 1.21 16.95
C PHE A 321 0.52 1.28 16.72
N ALA A 322 1.24 2.17 17.40
CA ALA A 322 2.66 2.34 17.23
C ALA A 322 3.43 1.05 17.54
N TRP A 323 3.16 0.41 18.70
CA TRP A 323 3.79 -0.85 19.07
C TRP A 323 3.42 -2.01 18.15
N CYS A 324 2.14 -2.14 17.77
CA CYS A 324 1.66 -3.24 16.93
C CYS A 324 2.09 -3.10 15.46
N MET A 325 2.32 -1.88 14.96
CA MET A 325 2.80 -1.64 13.60
C MET A 325 4.31 -1.80 13.44
N LEU A 326 5.10 -1.69 14.51
CA LEU A 326 6.56 -1.81 14.43
C LEU A 326 7.01 -3.19 13.91
N PRO A 327 6.51 -4.35 14.41
CA PRO A 327 6.85 -5.64 13.86
C PRO A 327 6.50 -5.77 12.36
N LEU A 328 5.34 -5.26 11.96
CA LEU A 328 4.90 -5.30 10.57
C LEU A 328 5.79 -4.41 9.68
N THR A 329 6.26 -3.26 10.19
CA THR A 329 7.21 -2.38 9.51
C THR A 329 8.55 -3.08 9.25
N LEU A 330 9.09 -3.76 10.27
CA LEU A 330 10.33 -4.54 10.15
C LEU A 330 10.14 -5.75 9.21
N ALA A 331 9.01 -6.45 9.31
CA ALA A 331 8.67 -7.54 8.40
C ALA A 331 8.61 -7.06 6.94
N ASN A 332 8.06 -5.88 6.68
CA ASN A 332 8.01 -5.30 5.34
C ASN A 332 9.41 -5.11 4.74
N VAL A 333 10.38 -4.61 5.52
CA VAL A 333 11.80 -4.50 5.08
C VAL A 333 12.36 -5.88 4.71
N LEU A 334 12.10 -6.90 5.54
CA LEU A 334 12.56 -8.26 5.28
C LEU A 334 11.90 -8.90 4.06
N ILE A 335 10.61 -8.63 3.82
CA ILE A 335 9.88 -9.11 2.62
C ILE A 335 10.56 -8.56 1.36
N TYR A 336 10.84 -7.25 1.30
CA TYR A 336 11.54 -6.66 0.18
C TYR A 336 12.94 -7.29 -0.02
N ALA A 337 13.67 -7.56 1.07
CA ALA A 337 14.97 -8.22 0.99
C ALA A 337 14.89 -9.68 0.50
N LEU A 338 13.89 -10.45 0.98
CA LEU A 338 13.65 -11.83 0.54
C LEU A 338 13.31 -11.90 -0.95
N LEU A 339 12.41 -11.03 -1.40
CA LEU A 339 12.01 -10.95 -2.80
C LEU A 339 13.15 -10.47 -3.70
N ALA A 340 13.97 -9.50 -3.24
CA ALA A 340 15.16 -9.06 -3.95
C ALA A 340 16.22 -10.17 -4.12
N ARG A 341 16.29 -11.08 -3.14
CA ARG A 341 17.20 -12.25 -3.17
C ARG A 341 16.61 -13.46 -3.91
N GLY A 342 15.41 -13.35 -4.47
CA GLY A 342 14.72 -14.47 -5.12
C GLY A 342 14.34 -15.61 -4.16
N ARG A 343 14.29 -15.38 -2.85
CA ARG A 343 13.92 -16.38 -1.84
C ARG A 343 12.42 -16.56 -1.76
N PHE A 344 11.83 -17.05 -2.86
CA PHE A 344 10.37 -17.20 -2.98
C PHE A 344 9.77 -18.32 -2.12
N ALA A 345 10.59 -19.20 -1.52
CA ALA A 345 10.11 -20.24 -0.60
C ALA A 345 9.41 -19.67 0.65
N ALA A 346 9.63 -18.40 1.00
CA ALA A 346 8.90 -17.72 2.08
C ALA A 346 7.46 -17.36 1.70
N VAL A 347 7.17 -17.12 0.41
CA VAL A 347 5.91 -16.54 -0.07
C VAL A 347 4.66 -17.32 0.34
N PRO A 348 4.61 -18.68 0.24
CA PRO A 348 3.44 -19.43 0.71
C PRO A 348 3.14 -19.18 2.19
N TRP A 349 4.17 -19.05 3.04
CA TRP A 349 4.01 -18.77 4.45
C TRP A 349 3.50 -17.36 4.72
N LEU A 350 3.96 -16.36 3.94
CA LEU A 350 3.46 -14.99 4.03
C LEU A 350 1.96 -14.93 3.68
N VAL A 351 1.55 -15.64 2.63
CA VAL A 351 0.15 -15.73 2.22
C VAL A 351 -0.69 -16.42 3.28
N LEU A 352 -0.19 -17.53 3.86
CA LEU A 352 -0.89 -18.25 4.93
C LEU A 352 -1.12 -17.34 6.16
N VAL A 353 -0.11 -16.57 6.56
CA VAL A 353 -0.24 -15.58 7.65
C VAL A 353 -1.28 -14.52 7.32
N ALA A 354 -1.27 -13.99 6.08
CA ALA A 354 -2.23 -13.00 5.65
C ALA A 354 -3.67 -13.53 5.64
N ILE A 355 -3.89 -14.78 5.20
CA ILE A 355 -5.21 -15.43 5.25
C ILE A 355 -5.63 -15.62 6.71
N GLY A 356 -4.75 -16.15 7.57
CA GLY A 356 -5.02 -16.33 8.99
C GLY A 356 -5.35 -15.01 9.69
N TYR A 357 -4.65 -13.93 9.33
CA TYR A 357 -4.95 -12.58 9.80
C TYR A 357 -6.34 -12.11 9.39
N GLY A 358 -6.73 -12.31 8.12
CA GLY A 358 -8.07 -11.97 7.65
C GLY A 358 -9.18 -12.73 8.41
N VAL A 359 -8.98 -14.02 8.64
CA VAL A 359 -9.91 -14.84 9.45
C VAL A 359 -9.96 -14.34 10.90
N ALA A 360 -8.80 -14.05 11.51
CA ALA A 360 -8.74 -13.53 12.88
C ALA A 360 -9.44 -12.15 12.98
N LEU A 361 -9.25 -11.25 12.02
CA LEU A 361 -9.96 -9.97 11.97
C LEU A 361 -11.47 -10.14 11.86
N ALA A 362 -11.95 -11.12 11.10
CA ALA A 362 -13.38 -11.40 10.99
C ALA A 362 -13.94 -11.89 12.35
N MET A 363 -13.28 -12.87 12.99
CA MET A 363 -13.71 -13.41 14.28
C MET A 363 -13.63 -12.38 15.41
N VAL A 364 -12.47 -11.73 15.54
CA VAL A 364 -12.24 -10.69 16.56
C VAL A 364 -13.17 -9.51 16.33
N GLY A 365 -13.33 -9.05 15.07
CA GLY A 365 -14.18 -7.92 14.73
C GLY A 365 -15.66 -8.17 15.07
N GLN A 366 -16.15 -9.39 14.84
CA GLN A 366 -17.51 -9.78 15.20
C GLN A 366 -17.72 -9.71 16.72
N HIS A 367 -16.77 -10.25 17.50
CA HIS A 367 -16.83 -10.21 18.96
C HIS A 367 -16.62 -8.78 19.49
N ALA A 368 -15.59 -8.09 19.03
CA ALA A 368 -15.23 -6.76 19.49
C ALA A 368 -16.30 -5.71 19.16
N GLY A 369 -16.98 -5.85 18.01
CA GLY A 369 -18.07 -4.95 17.60
C GLY A 369 -19.34 -5.10 18.43
N SER A 370 -19.48 -6.21 19.18
CA SER A 370 -20.61 -6.43 20.12
C SER A 370 -20.33 -5.92 21.54
N LEU A 371 -19.11 -5.48 21.84
CA LEU A 371 -18.74 -4.95 23.15
C LEU A 371 -19.35 -3.57 23.38
N THR A 372 -19.78 -3.31 24.61
CA THR A 372 -20.24 -1.98 25.04
C THR A 372 -19.07 -0.97 25.09
N ASP A 373 -17.87 -1.44 25.48
CA ASP A 373 -16.66 -0.62 25.45
C ASP A 373 -15.98 -0.71 24.06
N THR A 374 -16.26 0.29 23.24
CA THR A 374 -15.67 0.39 21.90
C THR A 374 -14.15 0.55 21.91
N GLN A 375 -13.58 1.19 22.95
CA GLN A 375 -12.12 1.31 23.04
C GLN A 375 -11.46 -0.06 23.28
N ALA A 376 -12.06 -0.91 24.12
CA ALA A 376 -11.61 -2.28 24.30
C ALA A 376 -11.69 -3.07 22.97
N GLY A 377 -12.78 -2.91 22.22
CA GLY A 377 -12.95 -3.51 20.90
C GLY A 377 -11.89 -3.07 19.92
N PHE A 378 -11.56 -1.79 19.84
CA PHE A 378 -10.49 -1.27 18.99
C PHE A 378 -9.11 -1.81 19.38
N ARG A 379 -8.82 -1.91 20.69
CA ARG A 379 -7.56 -2.51 21.16
C ARG A 379 -7.42 -3.96 20.72
N MET A 380 -8.49 -4.76 20.76
CA MET A 380 -8.45 -6.14 20.28
C MET A 380 -8.13 -6.21 18.78
N MET A 381 -8.73 -5.34 17.96
CA MET A 381 -8.40 -5.25 16.53
C MET A 381 -6.91 -4.89 16.31
N ILE A 382 -6.39 -3.91 17.05
CA ILE A 382 -4.99 -3.48 16.96
C ILE A 382 -4.04 -4.57 17.45
N GLN A 383 -4.35 -5.26 18.54
CA GLN A 383 -3.56 -6.39 19.05
C GLN A 383 -3.47 -7.52 18.03
N THR A 384 -4.55 -7.77 17.27
CA THR A 384 -4.54 -8.75 16.17
C THR A 384 -3.48 -8.37 15.13
N ILE A 385 -3.34 -7.07 14.78
CA ILE A 385 -2.26 -6.60 13.89
C ILE A 385 -0.89 -6.95 14.49
N GLY A 386 -0.69 -6.66 15.79
CA GLY A 386 0.57 -6.90 16.50
C GLY A 386 0.96 -8.38 16.53
N VAL A 387 0.04 -9.26 16.86
CA VAL A 387 0.26 -10.72 16.91
C VAL A 387 0.66 -11.24 15.52
N PHE A 388 -0.12 -10.96 14.50
CA PHE A 388 0.17 -11.43 13.14
C PHE A 388 1.37 -10.71 12.51
N GLY A 389 1.61 -9.44 12.85
CA GLY A 389 2.81 -8.69 12.46
C GLY A 389 4.09 -9.31 13.04
N THR A 390 4.05 -9.72 14.31
CA THR A 390 5.17 -10.42 14.98
C THR A 390 5.40 -11.81 14.39
N LEU A 391 4.33 -12.56 14.11
CA LEU A 391 4.41 -13.84 13.43
C LEU A 391 5.05 -13.71 12.04
N LEU A 392 4.59 -12.70 11.26
CA LEU A 392 5.15 -12.40 9.95
C LEU A 392 6.63 -12.04 10.03
N LEU A 393 7.02 -11.21 11.01
CA LEU A 393 8.41 -10.83 11.26
C LEU A 393 9.27 -12.06 11.56
N GLY A 394 8.80 -12.97 12.43
CA GLY A 394 9.50 -14.21 12.77
C GLY A 394 9.74 -15.10 11.55
N ILE A 395 8.72 -15.29 10.71
CA ILE A 395 8.83 -16.05 9.46
C ILE A 395 9.82 -15.37 8.50
N CYS A 396 9.70 -14.07 8.29
CA CYS A 396 10.62 -13.34 7.42
C CYS A 396 12.07 -13.40 7.93
N ALA A 397 12.29 -13.27 9.23
CA ALA A 397 13.60 -13.40 9.85
C ALA A 397 14.17 -14.80 9.63
N TRP A 398 13.38 -15.84 9.89
CA TRP A 398 13.78 -17.23 9.67
C TRP A 398 14.30 -17.47 8.24
N PHE A 399 13.50 -17.07 7.23
CA PHE A 399 13.90 -17.23 5.82
C PHE A 399 15.03 -16.30 5.41
N SER A 400 15.21 -15.14 6.04
CA SER A 400 16.28 -14.18 5.72
C SER A 400 17.64 -14.63 6.24
N PHE A 401 17.70 -15.25 7.42
CA PHE A 401 18.94 -15.60 8.09
C PHE A 401 19.29 -17.10 7.98
N LYS A 402 18.35 -17.95 7.54
CA LYS A 402 18.66 -19.36 7.24
C LYS A 402 19.68 -19.43 6.10
N SER A 403 20.87 -19.98 6.39
CA SER A 403 21.90 -20.22 5.38
C SER A 403 21.35 -21.08 4.24
N PRO A 404 21.61 -20.75 2.95
CA PRO A 404 21.27 -21.67 1.88
C PRO A 404 22.03 -22.98 2.12
N ARG A 405 21.33 -24.09 2.24
CA ARG A 405 21.99 -25.41 2.14
C ARG A 405 22.75 -25.42 0.81
N SER A 406 24.06 -25.51 0.85
CA SER A 406 24.86 -25.75 -0.33
C SER A 406 24.31 -27.00 -1.02
N LYS A 407 23.77 -26.84 -2.21
CA LYS A 407 23.61 -28.00 -3.09
C LYS A 407 25.02 -28.35 -3.55
N VAL A 408 25.71 -29.16 -2.71
CA VAL A 408 26.85 -29.94 -3.14
C VAL A 408 26.21 -31.17 -3.79
N GLY A 409 26.42 -31.31 -5.08
CA GLY A 409 25.97 -32.43 -5.89
C GLY A 409 25.89 -32.00 -7.33
#